data_590b16f96e6a0d68590d8ee15e20f214
#
_entry.id   590b16f96e6a0d68590d8ee15e20f214
#
_cell.length_a   1.000
_cell.length_b   1.000
_cell.length_c   1.000
_cell.angle_alpha   90.00
_cell.angle_beta   90.00
_cell.angle_gamma   90.00
#
_symmetry.space_group_name_H-M   'P 1'
#
loop_
_entity.id
_entity.type
_entity.pdbx_description
1 polymer ?
#
loop_
_entity_poly.entity_id
_entity_poly.type
_entity_poly.pdbx_seq_one_letter_code
_entity_poly.pdbx_strand_id
1 'polypeptide(L)'
;MKKNTEDTVYGSRTFGISVLAALAVVFMLLAGMCVRFTSYDPLWLSLFFSAIYIAVCASVLIILKKIRTKSAGSNVIMSVLGGVLRDTVQNMNSPVIICDEKDAKVIWHNKASSTLAEDGQSVFGVRFDKLLGVAMGEVLQDESENGLNVSVAGRTMRVRGMRVRVNEKTFCIFTMTDTTELTELYKSVAKNELAVAHIIVDNLEEIRQYEQDRF
;
A
#
# COMPACT_ATOMS: atom_id res chain seq x y z
N MET A 1 -13.58 -21.71 -18.03
CA MET A 1 -13.96 -20.64 -17.06
C MET A 1 -13.40 -19.26 -17.41
N LYS A 2 -13.18 -18.96 -18.71
CA LYS A 2 -12.57 -17.71 -19.24
C LYS A 2 -13.59 -16.67 -19.74
N LYS A 3 -14.88 -17.05 -19.81
CA LYS A 3 -15.93 -16.24 -20.45
C LYS A 3 -16.53 -15.13 -19.58
N ASN A 4 -16.44 -15.22 -18.23
CA ASN A 4 -17.10 -14.25 -17.33
C ASN A 4 -16.32 -12.95 -17.07
N THR A 5 -15.03 -12.89 -17.42
CA THR A 5 -14.22 -11.68 -17.18
C THR A 5 -14.28 -10.68 -18.33
N GLU A 6 -14.46 -11.16 -19.55
CA GLU A 6 -14.65 -10.27 -20.71
C GLU A 6 -16.02 -9.58 -20.68
N ASP A 7 -17.07 -10.28 -20.26
CA ASP A 7 -18.43 -9.75 -20.21
C ASP A 7 -18.59 -8.61 -19.18
N THR A 8 -17.85 -8.65 -18.06
CA THR A 8 -17.89 -7.58 -17.04
C THR A 8 -17.12 -6.32 -17.47
N VAL A 9 -16.05 -6.46 -18.25
CA VAL A 9 -15.28 -5.33 -18.78
C VAL A 9 -16.00 -4.65 -19.93
N TYR A 10 -16.67 -5.44 -20.79
CA TYR A 10 -17.53 -4.93 -21.86
C TYR A 10 -18.75 -4.22 -21.29
N GLY A 11 -19.41 -4.78 -20.29
CA GLY A 11 -20.57 -4.17 -19.62
C GLY A 11 -20.27 -2.80 -19.00
N SER A 12 -19.07 -2.62 -18.43
CA SER A 12 -18.64 -1.33 -17.85
C SER A 12 -18.33 -0.26 -18.92
N ARG A 13 -17.82 -0.64 -20.08
CA ARG A 13 -17.56 0.30 -21.19
C ARG A 13 -18.86 0.74 -21.86
N THR A 14 -19.75 -0.19 -22.13
CA THR A 14 -21.06 0.11 -22.75
C THR A 14 -21.94 0.93 -21.83
N PHE A 15 -21.91 0.67 -20.52
CA PHE A 15 -22.64 1.46 -19.53
C PHE A 15 -22.14 2.91 -19.47
N GLY A 16 -20.83 3.15 -19.48
CA GLY A 16 -20.28 4.52 -19.49
C GLY A 16 -20.65 5.31 -20.76
N ILE A 17 -20.63 4.63 -21.92
CA ILE A 17 -20.99 5.25 -23.20
C ILE A 17 -22.51 5.53 -23.25
N SER A 18 -23.35 4.62 -22.75
CA SER A 18 -24.80 4.81 -22.72
C SER A 18 -25.22 5.96 -21.78
N VAL A 19 -24.57 6.12 -20.65
CA VAL A 19 -24.81 7.25 -19.74
C VAL A 19 -24.42 8.59 -20.38
N LEU A 20 -23.27 8.65 -21.07
CA LEU A 20 -22.84 9.84 -21.80
C LEU A 20 -23.78 10.20 -22.95
N ALA A 21 -24.27 9.19 -23.69
CA ALA A 21 -25.24 9.38 -24.76
C ALA A 21 -26.58 9.88 -24.23
N ALA A 22 -27.09 9.31 -23.14
CA ALA A 22 -28.31 9.77 -22.50
C ALA A 22 -28.22 11.22 -22.00
N LEU A 23 -27.09 11.57 -21.40
CA LEU A 23 -26.80 12.94 -20.94
C LEU A 23 -26.76 13.93 -22.12
N ALA A 24 -26.20 13.55 -23.26
CA ALA A 24 -26.17 14.36 -24.47
C ALA A 24 -27.56 14.63 -25.03
N VAL A 25 -28.45 13.61 -25.03
CA VAL A 25 -29.83 13.75 -25.47
C VAL A 25 -30.61 14.69 -24.56
N VAL A 26 -30.53 14.53 -23.24
CA VAL A 26 -31.18 15.42 -22.27
C VAL A 26 -30.69 16.86 -22.43
N PHE A 27 -29.41 17.03 -22.67
CA PHE A 27 -28.78 18.33 -22.85
C PHE A 27 -29.26 19.03 -24.13
N MET A 28 -29.36 18.29 -25.24
CA MET A 28 -29.89 18.79 -26.50
C MET A 28 -31.38 19.24 -26.37
N LEU A 29 -32.19 18.46 -25.64
CA LEU A 29 -33.59 18.82 -25.40
C LEU A 29 -33.71 20.09 -24.56
N LEU A 30 -32.90 20.24 -23.51
CA LEU A 30 -32.90 21.45 -22.69
C LEU A 30 -32.40 22.66 -23.46
N ALA A 31 -31.36 22.53 -24.27
CA ALA A 31 -30.87 23.62 -25.11
C ALA A 31 -31.91 24.05 -26.14
N GLY A 32 -32.61 23.09 -26.78
CA GLY A 32 -33.73 23.39 -27.71
C GLY A 32 -34.89 24.09 -27.06
N MET A 33 -35.27 23.72 -25.84
CA MET A 33 -36.31 24.44 -25.07
C MET A 33 -35.88 25.86 -24.72
N CYS A 34 -34.64 26.05 -24.26
CA CYS A 34 -34.13 27.38 -23.92
C CYS A 34 -34.11 28.33 -25.14
N VAL A 35 -33.69 27.86 -26.31
CA VAL A 35 -33.66 28.65 -27.55
C VAL A 35 -35.06 29.09 -27.96
N ARG A 36 -36.11 28.28 -27.69
CA ARG A 36 -37.49 28.59 -28.03
C ARG A 36 -38.14 29.60 -27.08
N PHE A 37 -37.68 29.70 -25.84
CA PHE A 37 -38.27 30.53 -24.80
C PHE A 37 -37.50 31.83 -24.53
N THR A 38 -36.29 32.00 -25.07
CA THR A 38 -35.45 33.14 -24.74
C THR A 38 -35.24 34.03 -25.98
N SER A 39 -35.41 35.36 -25.80
CA SER A 39 -35.16 36.36 -26.86
C SER A 39 -33.68 36.70 -27.08
N TYR A 40 -32.77 35.91 -26.61
CA TYR A 40 -31.32 36.10 -26.78
C TYR A 40 -30.83 35.50 -28.08
N ASP A 41 -29.69 36.05 -28.61
CA ASP A 41 -29.06 35.55 -29.82
C ASP A 41 -28.74 34.06 -29.69
N PRO A 42 -29.22 33.20 -30.60
CA PRO A 42 -29.10 31.75 -30.51
C PRO A 42 -27.63 31.28 -30.53
N LEU A 43 -26.71 32.07 -31.09
CA LEU A 43 -25.29 31.74 -31.15
C LEU A 43 -24.63 31.80 -29.78
N TRP A 44 -24.86 32.81 -28.99
CA TRP A 44 -24.30 32.93 -27.64
C TRP A 44 -24.83 31.85 -26.69
N LEU A 45 -26.12 31.55 -26.83
CA LEU A 45 -26.75 30.52 -26.01
C LEU A 45 -26.20 29.13 -26.32
N SER A 46 -25.95 28.80 -27.59
CA SER A 46 -25.39 27.52 -28.01
C SER A 46 -23.93 27.33 -27.53
N LEU A 47 -23.13 28.40 -27.58
CA LEU A 47 -21.75 28.40 -27.06
C LEU A 47 -21.73 28.17 -25.53
N PHE A 48 -22.60 28.82 -24.78
CA PHE A 48 -22.70 28.67 -23.33
C PHE A 48 -23.08 27.24 -22.95
N PHE A 49 -24.07 26.63 -23.58
CA PHE A 49 -24.48 25.27 -23.35
C PHE A 49 -23.38 24.26 -23.75
N SER A 50 -22.68 24.50 -24.87
CA SER A 50 -21.54 23.65 -25.29
C SER A 50 -20.43 23.65 -24.25
N ALA A 51 -20.09 24.82 -23.69
CA ALA A 51 -19.06 24.91 -22.64
C ALA A 51 -19.45 24.13 -21.36
N ILE A 52 -20.70 24.25 -20.93
CA ILE A 52 -21.20 23.47 -19.77
C ILE A 52 -21.14 21.96 -20.06
N TYR A 53 -21.56 21.52 -21.24
CA TYR A 53 -21.51 20.12 -21.62
C TYR A 53 -20.09 19.56 -21.57
N ILE A 54 -19.11 20.29 -22.12
CA ILE A 54 -17.71 19.89 -22.08
C ILE A 54 -17.19 19.78 -20.63
N ALA A 55 -17.55 20.74 -19.78
CA ALA A 55 -17.16 20.72 -18.37
C ALA A 55 -17.73 19.50 -17.60
N VAL A 56 -19.00 19.16 -17.85
CA VAL A 56 -19.65 17.98 -17.28
C VAL A 56 -18.99 16.69 -17.79
N CYS A 57 -18.73 16.58 -19.10
CA CYS A 57 -18.05 15.41 -19.66
C CYS A 57 -16.63 15.25 -19.08
N ALA A 58 -15.89 16.32 -18.93
CA ALA A 58 -14.54 16.29 -18.34
C ALA A 58 -14.58 15.83 -16.88
N SER A 59 -15.52 16.32 -16.07
CA SER A 59 -15.69 15.93 -14.66
C SER A 59 -16.07 14.46 -14.54
N VAL A 60 -16.98 13.96 -15.37
CA VAL A 60 -17.35 12.52 -15.41
C VAL A 60 -16.15 11.65 -15.77
N LEU A 61 -15.35 12.04 -16.77
CA LEU A 61 -14.14 11.31 -17.16
C LEU A 61 -13.10 11.27 -16.04
N ILE A 62 -12.91 12.37 -15.30
CA ILE A 62 -12.01 12.44 -14.15
C ILE A 62 -12.48 11.50 -13.03
N ILE A 63 -13.77 11.51 -12.73
CA ILE A 63 -14.38 10.64 -11.71
C ILE A 63 -14.23 9.16 -12.11
N LEU A 64 -14.54 8.82 -13.36
CA LEU A 64 -14.38 7.45 -13.88
C LEU A 64 -12.92 6.99 -13.86
N LYS A 65 -11.98 7.87 -14.19
CA LYS A 65 -10.54 7.59 -14.10
C LYS A 65 -10.12 7.33 -12.64
N LYS A 66 -10.62 8.11 -11.68
CA LYS A 66 -10.34 7.94 -10.25
C LYS A 66 -10.93 6.64 -9.67
N ILE A 67 -12.13 6.26 -10.10
CA ILE A 67 -12.76 4.99 -9.72
C ILE A 67 -12.00 3.80 -10.32
N ARG A 68 -11.54 3.93 -11.58
CA ARG A 68 -10.82 2.88 -12.30
C ARG A 68 -9.45 2.57 -11.67
N THR A 69 -8.72 3.59 -11.19
CA THR A 69 -7.46 3.39 -10.47
C THR A 69 -7.66 2.68 -9.14
N LYS A 70 -8.74 2.95 -8.42
CA LYS A 70 -9.10 2.21 -7.19
C LYS A 70 -9.45 0.74 -7.46
N SER A 71 -10.14 0.47 -8.56
CA SER A 71 -10.57 -0.91 -8.91
C SER A 71 -9.43 -1.78 -9.45
N ALA A 72 -8.40 -1.18 -10.06
CA ALA A 72 -7.27 -1.92 -10.62
C ALA A 72 -6.48 -2.67 -9.54
N GLY A 73 -6.28 -2.08 -8.36
CA GLY A 73 -5.63 -2.72 -7.23
C GLY A 73 -6.37 -3.96 -6.73
N SER A 74 -7.70 -3.90 -6.64
CA SER A 74 -8.52 -5.03 -6.19
C SER A 74 -8.45 -6.23 -7.14
N ASN A 75 -8.40 -6.00 -8.45
CA ASN A 75 -8.33 -7.07 -9.45
C ASN A 75 -6.97 -7.78 -9.47
N VAL A 76 -5.89 -7.06 -9.18
CA VAL A 76 -4.54 -7.62 -9.07
C VAL A 76 -4.46 -8.59 -7.89
N ILE A 77 -5.04 -8.25 -6.75
CA ILE A 77 -5.06 -9.11 -5.57
C ILE A 77 -5.85 -10.38 -5.84
N MET A 78 -7.00 -10.26 -6.50
CA MET A 78 -7.82 -11.39 -6.88
C MET A 78 -7.03 -12.39 -7.77
N SER A 79 -6.14 -11.90 -8.62
CA SER A 79 -5.30 -12.74 -9.49
C SER A 79 -4.05 -13.29 -8.79
N VAL A 80 -3.51 -12.57 -7.80
CA VAL A 80 -2.29 -12.97 -7.07
C VAL A 80 -2.59 -13.88 -5.89
N LEU A 81 -3.64 -13.57 -5.11
CA LEU A 81 -3.93 -14.27 -3.85
C LEU A 81 -5.13 -15.23 -3.94
N GLY A 82 -5.93 -15.18 -5.01
CA GLY A 82 -7.19 -15.93 -5.08
C GLY A 82 -8.23 -15.41 -4.08
N GLY A 83 -9.51 -15.73 -4.35
CA GLY A 83 -10.64 -15.21 -3.56
C GLY A 83 -10.62 -15.64 -2.08
N VAL A 84 -10.11 -16.84 -1.79
CA VAL A 84 -10.12 -17.42 -0.42
C VAL A 84 -9.05 -16.79 0.48
N LEU A 85 -7.88 -16.46 -0.09
CA LEU A 85 -6.77 -15.87 0.68
C LEU A 85 -6.96 -14.38 0.98
N ARG A 86 -7.82 -13.71 0.24
CA ARG A 86 -8.04 -12.27 0.39
C ARG A 86 -8.49 -11.90 1.81
N ASP A 87 -9.50 -12.58 2.33
CA ASP A 87 -10.06 -12.27 3.65
C ASP A 87 -9.05 -12.58 4.76
N THR A 88 -8.27 -13.65 4.59
CA THR A 88 -7.20 -14.00 5.52
C THR A 88 -6.13 -12.89 5.56
N VAL A 89 -5.63 -12.47 4.40
CA VAL A 89 -4.59 -11.43 4.33
C VAL A 89 -5.13 -10.07 4.78
N GLN A 90 -6.41 -9.75 4.49
CA GLN A 90 -7.04 -8.51 4.93
C GLN A 90 -7.11 -8.39 6.45
N ASN A 91 -7.29 -9.51 7.16
CA ASN A 91 -7.41 -9.56 8.61
C ASN A 91 -6.11 -9.97 9.34
N MET A 92 -5.00 -10.14 8.63
CA MET A 92 -3.69 -10.37 9.26
C MET A 92 -3.31 -9.16 10.13
N ASN A 93 -2.70 -9.44 11.27
CA ASN A 93 -2.17 -8.41 12.18
C ASN A 93 -0.88 -7.75 11.64
N SER A 94 -0.19 -8.43 10.74
CA SER A 94 1.02 -7.91 10.09
C SER A 94 0.65 -7.04 8.90
N PRO A 95 1.22 -5.83 8.75
CA PRO A 95 1.01 -4.99 7.59
C PRO A 95 1.46 -5.68 6.30
N VAL A 96 0.59 -5.64 5.28
CA VAL A 96 0.86 -6.13 3.94
C VAL A 96 0.46 -5.06 2.93
N ILE A 97 1.37 -4.68 2.04
CA ILE A 97 1.12 -3.73 0.97
C ILE A 97 1.54 -4.31 -0.37
N ILE A 98 0.84 -3.92 -1.42
CA ILE A 98 1.19 -4.24 -2.80
C ILE A 98 1.43 -2.93 -3.54
N CYS A 99 2.59 -2.84 -4.21
CA CYS A 99 3.00 -1.67 -4.98
C CYS A 99 3.10 -2.01 -6.47
N ASP A 100 2.85 -1.03 -7.32
CA ASP A 100 3.23 -1.09 -8.73
C ASP A 100 4.74 -0.87 -8.84
N GLU A 101 5.46 -1.74 -9.58
CA GLU A 101 6.92 -1.64 -9.71
C GLU A 101 7.36 -0.35 -10.40
N LYS A 102 6.56 0.16 -11.37
CA LYS A 102 6.93 1.34 -12.17
C LYS A 102 6.89 2.63 -11.37
N ASP A 103 5.79 2.82 -10.64
CA ASP A 103 5.51 4.08 -9.94
C ASP A 103 5.89 4.02 -8.47
N ALA A 104 6.22 2.84 -7.94
CA ALA A 104 6.43 2.54 -6.52
C ALA A 104 5.24 2.99 -5.64
N LYS A 105 4.02 3.06 -6.20
CA LYS A 105 2.81 3.47 -5.49
C LYS A 105 2.08 2.28 -4.91
N VAL A 106 1.57 2.44 -3.70
CA VAL A 106 0.70 1.46 -3.06
C VAL A 106 -0.62 1.38 -3.80
N ILE A 107 -0.90 0.21 -4.37
CA ILE A 107 -2.15 -0.10 -5.08
C ILE A 107 -3.12 -0.91 -4.23
N TRP A 108 -2.63 -1.53 -3.17
CA TRP A 108 -3.43 -2.24 -2.20
C TRP A 108 -2.71 -2.36 -0.85
N HIS A 109 -3.48 -2.46 0.21
CA HIS A 109 -2.99 -2.70 1.55
C HIS A 109 -4.04 -3.44 2.38
N ASN A 110 -3.62 -4.18 3.41
CA ASN A 110 -4.52 -4.79 4.38
C ASN A 110 -4.89 -3.80 5.50
N LYS A 111 -5.76 -4.24 6.40
CA LYS A 111 -6.23 -3.41 7.53
C LYS A 111 -5.08 -2.99 8.45
N ALA A 112 -4.14 -3.89 8.74
CA ALA A 112 -3.01 -3.59 9.63
C ALA A 112 -2.08 -2.51 9.07
N SER A 113 -1.99 -2.36 7.74
CA SER A 113 -1.14 -1.33 7.12
C SER A 113 -1.60 0.10 7.37
N SER A 114 -2.83 0.33 7.85
CA SER A 114 -3.30 1.67 8.22
C SER A 114 -2.47 2.30 9.35
N THR A 115 -1.77 1.50 10.14
CA THR A 115 -0.87 1.97 11.21
C THR A 115 0.46 2.53 10.70
N LEU A 116 0.77 2.34 9.40
CA LEU A 116 1.98 2.85 8.77
C LEU A 116 1.86 4.32 8.32
N ALA A 117 0.64 4.82 8.20
CA ALA A 117 0.39 6.22 7.84
C ALA A 117 0.21 7.05 9.10
N GLU A 118 0.67 8.30 9.05
CA GLU A 118 0.37 9.30 10.07
C GLU A 118 -1.15 9.60 10.08
N ASP A 119 -1.62 10.08 11.21
CA ASP A 119 -3.05 10.25 11.56
C ASP A 119 -3.99 10.59 10.41
N GLY A 120 -4.83 9.62 10.05
CA GLY A 120 -5.93 9.79 9.10
C GLY A 120 -5.56 9.80 7.62
N GLN A 121 -4.28 9.65 7.26
CA GLN A 121 -3.86 9.58 5.86
C GLN A 121 -4.10 8.18 5.28
N SER A 122 -4.53 8.15 4.02
CA SER A 122 -4.70 6.88 3.30
C SER A 122 -3.35 6.36 2.83
N VAL A 123 -3.01 5.13 3.16
CA VAL A 123 -1.84 4.41 2.62
C VAL A 123 -1.95 4.20 1.10
N PHE A 124 -3.18 4.13 0.57
CA PHE A 124 -3.44 3.89 -0.85
C PHE A 124 -2.96 5.06 -1.73
N GLY A 125 -2.19 4.74 -2.77
CA GLY A 125 -1.67 5.71 -3.74
C GLY A 125 -0.43 6.48 -3.26
N VAL A 126 0.00 6.27 -2.01
CA VAL A 126 1.26 6.82 -1.49
C VAL A 126 2.44 6.06 -2.10
N ARG A 127 3.55 6.75 -2.33
CA ARG A 127 4.79 6.09 -2.77
C ARG A 127 5.42 5.32 -1.63
N PHE A 128 5.99 4.16 -1.94
CA PHE A 128 6.67 3.27 -0.99
C PHE A 128 7.79 3.98 -0.21
N ASP A 129 8.62 4.74 -0.93
CA ASP A 129 9.73 5.50 -0.35
C ASP A 129 9.28 6.57 0.65
N LYS A 130 8.14 7.22 0.41
CA LYS A 130 7.56 8.18 1.35
C LYS A 130 6.93 7.50 2.56
N LEU A 131 6.39 6.30 2.40
CA LEU A 131 5.71 5.57 3.47
C LEU A 131 6.71 4.96 4.46
N LEU A 132 7.80 4.40 3.96
CA LEU A 132 8.75 3.62 4.77
C LEU A 132 10.11 4.30 4.95
N GLY A 133 10.39 5.40 4.24
CA GLY A 133 11.68 6.11 4.33
C GLY A 133 12.86 5.40 3.66
N VAL A 134 12.61 4.29 2.94
CA VAL A 134 13.64 3.50 2.22
C VAL A 134 13.22 3.27 0.78
N ALA A 135 14.18 3.12 -0.13
CA ALA A 135 13.89 2.84 -1.52
C ALA A 135 13.33 1.42 -1.69
N MET A 136 12.29 1.28 -2.53
CA MET A 136 11.67 -0.02 -2.82
C MET A 136 12.70 -1.04 -3.36
N GLY A 137 13.65 -0.58 -4.18
CA GLY A 137 14.70 -1.42 -4.75
C GLY A 137 15.64 -2.00 -3.70
N GLU A 138 15.93 -1.27 -2.64
CA GLU A 138 16.78 -1.70 -1.55
C GLU A 138 16.18 -2.91 -0.80
N VAL A 139 14.89 -2.84 -0.48
CA VAL A 139 14.16 -3.95 0.16
C VAL A 139 14.06 -5.17 -0.74
N LEU A 140 13.97 -4.97 -2.06
CA LEU A 140 13.84 -6.07 -3.04
C LEU A 140 15.20 -6.70 -3.42
N GLN A 141 16.31 -6.04 -3.12
CA GLN A 141 17.67 -6.55 -3.33
C GLN A 141 18.22 -7.24 -2.08
N ASP A 142 17.57 -7.07 -0.93
CA ASP A 142 17.95 -7.74 0.30
C ASP A 142 17.65 -9.25 0.17
N GLU A 143 18.68 -10.02 -0.19
CA GLU A 143 18.64 -11.49 -0.28
C GLU A 143 18.69 -12.15 1.11
N SER A 144 18.81 -11.37 2.19
CA SER A 144 18.82 -11.92 3.53
C SER A 144 17.44 -12.53 3.85
N GLU A 145 17.45 -13.77 4.35
CA GLU A 145 16.21 -14.40 4.85
C GLU A 145 15.53 -13.57 5.95
N ASN A 146 16.27 -12.64 6.54
CA ASN A 146 15.82 -11.83 7.65
C ASN A 146 15.04 -10.58 7.24
N GLY A 147 15.18 -10.06 6.02
CA GLY A 147 14.59 -8.81 5.56
C GLY A 147 15.24 -7.57 6.18
N LEU A 148 14.87 -6.39 5.66
CA LEU A 148 15.43 -5.10 6.04
C LEU A 148 14.70 -4.51 7.26
N ASN A 149 15.44 -4.05 8.26
CA ASN A 149 14.86 -3.34 9.40
C ASN A 149 14.72 -1.84 9.07
N VAL A 150 13.52 -1.33 9.20
CA VAL A 150 13.15 0.06 8.88
C VAL A 150 12.44 0.69 10.08
N SER A 151 12.71 1.95 10.36
CA SER A 151 11.98 2.70 11.39
C SER A 151 10.80 3.43 10.76
N VAL A 152 9.58 3.08 11.16
CA VAL A 152 8.34 3.68 10.65
C VAL A 152 7.45 4.07 11.82
N ALA A 153 7.01 5.32 11.86
CA ALA A 153 6.13 5.84 12.93
C ALA A 153 6.65 5.52 14.36
N GLY A 154 7.97 5.62 14.58
CA GLY A 154 8.59 5.34 15.88
C GLY A 154 8.72 3.86 16.25
N ARG A 155 8.39 2.93 15.34
CA ARG A 155 8.52 1.48 15.51
C ARG A 155 9.60 0.91 14.62
N THR A 156 10.24 -0.15 15.06
CA THR A 156 11.17 -0.92 14.22
C THR A 156 10.40 -2.02 13.52
N MET A 157 10.26 -1.88 12.20
CA MET A 157 9.57 -2.84 11.36
C MET A 157 10.57 -3.63 10.53
N ARG A 158 10.43 -4.93 10.49
CA ARG A 158 11.17 -5.79 9.56
C ARG A 158 10.37 -5.94 8.30
N VAL A 159 10.91 -5.49 7.17
CA VAL A 159 10.24 -5.45 5.86
C VAL A 159 10.85 -6.51 4.95
N ARG A 160 9.99 -7.32 4.32
CA ARG A 160 10.37 -8.28 3.27
C ARG A 160 9.58 -7.97 2.02
N GLY A 161 10.26 -8.01 0.88
CA GLY A 161 9.68 -7.74 -0.42
C GLY A 161 9.84 -8.90 -1.38
N MET A 162 8.81 -9.10 -2.25
CA MET A 162 8.89 -10.05 -3.34
C MET A 162 8.26 -9.45 -4.61
N ARG A 163 8.83 -9.80 -5.79
CA ARG A 163 8.28 -9.44 -7.08
C ARG A 163 7.32 -10.52 -7.56
N VAL A 164 6.17 -10.11 -8.06
CA VAL A 164 5.18 -11.00 -8.67
C VAL A 164 4.77 -10.44 -10.03
N ARG A 165 4.91 -11.25 -11.08
CA ARG A 165 4.51 -10.88 -12.44
C ARG A 165 3.12 -11.42 -12.75
N VAL A 166 2.22 -10.52 -13.12
CA VAL A 166 0.84 -10.86 -13.51
C VAL A 166 0.49 -10.12 -14.80
N ASN A 167 0.10 -10.86 -15.85
CA ASN A 167 -0.34 -10.28 -17.13
C ASN A 167 0.60 -9.16 -17.64
N GLU A 168 1.88 -9.45 -17.79
CA GLU A 168 2.94 -8.54 -18.28
C GLU A 168 3.26 -7.34 -17.37
N LYS A 169 2.59 -7.21 -16.22
CA LYS A 169 2.90 -6.20 -15.21
C LYS A 169 3.59 -6.85 -14.03
N THR A 170 4.57 -6.14 -13.48
CA THR A 170 5.25 -6.57 -12.25
C THR A 170 4.71 -5.75 -11.07
N PHE A 171 4.41 -6.47 -10.01
CA PHE A 171 3.96 -5.93 -8.73
C PHE A 171 4.93 -6.36 -7.65
N CYS A 172 5.07 -5.54 -6.64
CA CYS A 172 5.90 -5.84 -5.48
C CYS A 172 5.01 -5.99 -4.26
N ILE A 173 5.11 -7.13 -3.59
CA ILE A 173 4.37 -7.43 -2.35
C ILE A 173 5.36 -7.26 -1.21
N PHE A 174 4.98 -6.49 -0.20
CA PHE A 174 5.76 -6.28 1.01
C PHE A 174 4.98 -6.73 2.22
N THR A 175 5.65 -7.54 3.06
CA THR A 175 5.15 -7.95 4.37
C THR A 175 6.02 -7.31 5.44
N MET A 176 5.40 -6.89 6.54
CA MET A 176 6.09 -6.19 7.62
C MET A 176 5.78 -6.84 8.94
N THR A 177 6.80 -6.95 9.78
CA THR A 177 6.66 -7.48 11.14
C THR A 177 7.20 -6.45 12.11
N ASP A 178 6.41 -6.11 13.12
CA ASP A 178 6.90 -5.25 14.21
C ASP A 178 7.91 -6.01 15.04
N THR A 179 9.12 -5.49 15.10
CA THR A 179 10.24 -6.06 15.86
C THR A 179 10.74 -5.11 16.94
N THR A 180 9.94 -4.12 17.32
CA THR A 180 10.32 -3.09 18.28
C THR A 180 10.73 -3.70 19.62
N GLU A 181 9.86 -4.51 20.22
CA GLU A 181 10.14 -5.16 21.51
C GLU A 181 11.37 -6.08 21.44
N LEU A 182 11.49 -6.84 20.36
CA LEU A 182 12.63 -7.74 20.15
C LEU A 182 13.93 -6.93 20.05
N THR A 183 13.91 -5.84 19.31
CA THR A 183 15.08 -4.96 19.13
C THR A 183 15.48 -4.28 20.44
N GLU A 184 14.50 -3.84 21.24
CA GLU A 184 14.74 -3.27 22.56
C GLU A 184 15.31 -4.29 23.54
N LEU A 185 14.78 -5.53 23.51
CA LEU A 185 15.29 -6.62 24.31
C LEU A 185 16.75 -6.92 23.96
N TYR A 186 17.09 -7.05 22.68
CA TYR A 186 18.47 -7.26 22.27
C TYR A 186 19.40 -6.15 22.70
N LYS A 187 18.95 -4.87 22.61
CA LYS A 187 19.74 -3.73 23.10
C LYS A 187 19.94 -3.78 24.60
N SER A 188 18.93 -4.19 25.38
CA SER A 188 19.02 -4.32 26.83
C SER A 188 19.96 -5.44 27.25
N VAL A 189 19.91 -6.59 26.56
CA VAL A 189 20.80 -7.72 26.81
C VAL A 189 22.25 -7.37 26.43
N ALA A 190 22.45 -6.72 25.26
CA ALA A 190 23.79 -6.25 24.86
C ALA A 190 24.39 -5.20 25.80
N LYS A 191 23.53 -4.38 26.44
CA LYS A 191 23.95 -3.37 27.42
C LYS A 191 24.30 -3.99 28.78
N ASN A 192 23.69 -5.12 29.11
CA ASN A 192 23.99 -5.93 30.28
C ASN A 192 24.99 -7.05 29.89
N GLU A 193 26.17 -6.68 29.43
CA GLU A 193 27.25 -7.64 29.23
C GLU A 193 27.47 -8.41 30.55
N LEU A 194 27.19 -9.69 30.54
CA LEU A 194 27.54 -10.61 31.60
C LEU A 194 29.06 -10.68 31.65
N ALA A 195 29.71 -9.89 32.51
CA ALA A 195 31.11 -10.03 32.81
C ALA A 195 31.30 -11.35 33.58
N VAL A 196 31.77 -12.38 32.92
CA VAL A 196 32.22 -13.61 33.57
C VAL A 196 33.65 -13.35 34.07
N ALA A 197 33.80 -13.10 35.37
CA ALA A 197 35.13 -13.05 36.02
C ALA A 197 35.61 -14.47 36.33
N HIS A 198 36.64 -14.93 35.64
CA HIS A 198 37.33 -16.16 35.99
C HIS A 198 38.41 -15.84 37.02
N ILE A 199 38.15 -16.11 38.30
CA ILE A 199 39.10 -15.92 39.39
C ILE A 199 39.91 -17.20 39.54
N ILE A 200 41.16 -17.18 39.13
CA ILE A 200 42.12 -18.26 39.37
C ILE A 200 42.87 -17.90 40.65
N VAL A 201 42.68 -18.67 41.71
CA VAL A 201 43.47 -18.53 42.94
C VAL A 201 44.72 -19.42 42.77
N ASP A 202 45.84 -18.79 42.47
CA ASP A 202 47.05 -19.47 42.10
C ASP A 202 47.79 -20.11 43.31
N ASN A 203 47.49 -19.73 44.53
CA ASN A 203 48.16 -20.20 45.75
C ASN A 203 47.22 -20.88 46.76
N LEU A 204 46.35 -21.74 46.30
CA LEU A 204 45.36 -22.40 47.14
C LEU A 204 46.03 -23.35 48.21
N GLU A 205 47.20 -23.88 47.87
CA GLU A 205 48.03 -24.73 48.81
C GLU A 205 48.68 -23.88 49.89
N GLU A 206 49.21 -22.72 49.63
CA GLU A 206 49.75 -21.83 50.64
C GLU A 206 48.69 -21.34 51.65
N ILE A 207 47.48 -21.06 51.14
CA ILE A 207 46.35 -20.66 52.03
C ILE A 207 45.96 -21.83 52.92
N ARG A 208 45.97 -23.07 52.47
CA ARG A 208 45.69 -24.24 53.27
C ARG A 208 46.78 -24.51 54.34
N GLN A 209 48.01 -24.28 54.04
CA GLN A 209 49.13 -24.40 55.02
C GLN A 209 48.98 -23.35 56.14
N TYR A 210 48.65 -22.11 55.77
CA TYR A 210 48.41 -21.04 56.79
C TYR A 210 47.23 -21.32 57.70
N GLU A 211 46.22 -22.05 57.26
CA GLU A 211 45.07 -22.44 58.11
C GLU A 211 45.45 -23.65 59.01
N GLN A 212 46.31 -24.56 58.58
CA GLN A 212 46.75 -25.70 59.39
C GLN A 212 47.73 -25.29 60.47
N ASP A 213 48.54 -24.28 60.31
CA ASP A 213 49.48 -23.79 61.32
C ASP A 213 48.84 -22.93 62.40
N ARG A 214 47.51 -22.69 62.32
CA ARG A 214 46.77 -21.87 63.29
C ARG A 214 45.98 -22.66 64.31
N PHE A 215 46.04 -23.98 64.26
CA PHE A 215 45.45 -24.87 65.23
C PHE A 215 46.53 -25.82 65.80
#